data_5969f30bdcb655c9204e7a6027efe123
#
_entry.id   5969f30bdcb655c9204e7a6027efe123
#
_cell.length_a   1.000
_cell.length_b   1.000
_cell.length_c   1.000
_cell.angle_alpha   90.00
_cell.angle_beta   90.00
_cell.angle_gamma   90.00
#
_symmetry.space_group_name_H-M   'P 1'
#
loop_
_entity.id
_entity.type
_entity.pdbx_description
1 polymer ?
#
loop_
_entity_poly.entity_id
_entity_poly.type
_entity_poly.pdbx_seq_one_letter_code
_entity_poly.pdbx_strand_id
1 'polypeptide(L)'
;MVVNRRRKVVKYRGHSNHGGGMRKKRRGAGSRGGRGMAGTGKRAGQKKAGMPLMLGSKGFVPRRTVVSVCAVNVSYFTPALVERLVAAKKAVKQGKVVEIDLGSLGYNKLLGTGSTSVMLKLQVASASPGAIEKIKAAGGEVVILA
;
A
#
# COMPACT_ATOMS: atom_id res chain seq x y z
N MET A 1 -13.52 52.64 -3.88
CA MET A 1 -12.05 52.84 -3.85
C MET A 1 -11.42 51.60 -3.23
N VAL A 2 -10.74 50.73 -4.01
CA VAL A 2 -10.11 49.52 -3.49
C VAL A 2 -8.76 49.91 -2.90
N VAL A 3 -8.65 49.89 -1.58
CA VAL A 3 -7.41 50.18 -0.87
C VAL A 3 -6.54 48.93 -0.93
N ASN A 4 -5.55 48.94 -1.80
CA ASN A 4 -4.59 47.84 -1.97
C ASN A 4 -3.61 47.84 -0.77
N ARG A 5 -3.99 47.18 0.33
CA ARG A 5 -3.13 47.04 1.52
C ARG A 5 -2.02 46.01 1.23
N ARG A 6 -0.77 46.50 1.22
CA ARG A 6 0.40 45.59 1.14
C ARG A 6 0.36 44.60 2.31
N ARG A 7 0.63 43.31 2.00
CA ARG A 7 0.71 42.27 3.04
C ARG A 7 1.70 42.67 4.14
N LYS A 8 1.36 42.42 5.39
CA LYS A 8 2.18 42.78 6.58
C LYS A 8 3.64 42.30 6.46
N VAL A 9 3.85 41.14 5.86
CA VAL A 9 5.17 40.53 5.59
C VAL A 9 6.08 41.46 4.76
N VAL A 10 5.55 42.26 3.84
CA VAL A 10 6.36 43.15 2.99
C VAL A 10 6.96 44.31 3.79
N LYS A 11 6.30 44.73 4.88
CA LYS A 11 6.80 45.76 5.79
C LYS A 11 8.02 45.35 6.60
N TYR A 12 8.29 44.02 6.69
CA TYR A 12 9.44 43.50 7.44
C TYR A 12 10.65 43.16 6.53
N ARG A 13 10.63 43.56 5.28
CA ARG A 13 11.81 43.41 4.40
C ARG A 13 12.91 44.36 4.88
N GLY A 14 14.13 43.87 4.91
CA GLY A 14 15.27 44.57 5.52
C GLY A 14 15.47 44.26 7.03
N HIS A 15 14.49 43.65 7.69
CA HIS A 15 14.62 43.21 9.07
C HIS A 15 15.07 41.74 9.13
N SER A 16 16.20 41.47 9.77
CA SER A 16 16.81 40.14 9.83
C SER A 16 15.92 39.07 10.46
N ASN A 17 15.00 39.43 11.31
CA ASN A 17 14.16 38.53 12.09
C ASN A 17 12.72 38.38 11.57
N HIS A 18 12.25 39.26 10.70
CA HIS A 18 10.88 39.24 10.15
C HIS A 18 9.77 39.03 11.21
N GLY A 19 9.89 39.63 12.37
CA GLY A 19 8.96 39.48 13.50
C GLY A 19 9.04 38.10 14.18
N GLY A 20 10.06 37.29 13.89
CA GLY A 20 10.24 35.93 14.44
C GLY A 20 11.12 35.84 15.68
N GLY A 21 11.47 36.97 16.31
CA GLY A 21 12.39 37.01 17.46
C GLY A 21 13.83 36.71 17.02
N MET A 22 14.54 35.95 17.83
CA MET A 22 15.95 35.61 17.54
C MET A 22 16.11 34.87 16.22
N ARG A 23 17.15 35.18 15.42
CA ARG A 23 17.44 34.60 14.11
C ARG A 23 17.48 33.05 14.13
N LYS A 24 18.03 32.43 15.17
CA LYS A 24 18.10 30.97 15.37
C LYS A 24 16.71 30.29 15.46
N LYS A 25 15.70 30.98 15.94
CA LYS A 25 14.35 30.42 16.14
C LYS A 25 13.59 30.14 14.83
N ARG A 26 13.92 30.80 13.73
CA ARG A 26 13.21 30.65 12.46
C ARG A 26 13.92 29.78 11.43
N ARG A 27 15.23 29.86 11.31
CA ARG A 27 15.98 29.15 10.24
C ARG A 27 15.90 27.63 10.42
N GLY A 28 16.66 27.05 11.31
CA GLY A 28 16.66 25.61 11.54
C GLY A 28 15.65 25.13 12.58
N ALA A 29 14.95 26.05 13.26
CA ALA A 29 14.04 25.77 14.37
C ALA A 29 14.67 24.93 15.49
N GLY A 30 16.01 25.09 15.75
CA GLY A 30 16.78 24.29 16.69
C GLY A 30 16.25 24.30 18.11
N SER A 31 15.77 25.45 18.59
CA SER A 31 15.14 25.58 19.93
C SER A 31 13.77 24.88 20.03
N ARG A 32 13.24 24.34 18.94
CA ARG A 32 11.96 23.62 18.89
C ARG A 32 12.13 22.17 18.42
N GLY A 33 13.33 21.62 18.49
CA GLY A 33 13.64 20.27 18.07
C GLY A 33 13.82 20.03 16.57
N GLY A 34 13.85 21.09 15.76
CA GLY A 34 14.03 21.03 14.29
C GLY A 34 12.74 20.81 13.52
N ARG A 35 12.84 20.68 12.20
CA ARG A 35 11.71 20.50 11.26
C ARG A 35 11.84 19.17 10.52
N GLY A 36 10.72 18.68 10.03
CA GLY A 36 10.67 17.44 9.26
C GLY A 36 11.25 16.25 10.03
N MET A 37 12.15 15.53 9.41
CA MET A 37 12.78 14.33 9.97
C MET A 37 13.90 14.60 10.98
N ALA A 38 14.20 15.87 11.30
CA ALA A 38 15.21 16.20 12.28
C ALA A 38 14.88 15.61 13.66
N GLY A 39 15.83 14.96 14.27
CA GLY A 39 15.69 14.34 15.60
C GLY A 39 14.92 13.02 15.64
N THR A 40 14.57 12.41 14.51
CA THR A 40 13.81 11.15 14.48
C THR A 40 14.65 9.90 14.63
N GLY A 41 15.96 9.94 14.38
CA GLY A 41 16.77 8.74 14.26
C GLY A 41 17.57 8.32 15.48
N LYS A 42 18.02 9.26 16.32
CA LYS A 42 18.97 8.95 17.40
C LYS A 42 18.40 9.15 18.81
N ARG A 43 18.09 10.39 19.18
CA ARG A 43 17.79 10.75 20.58
C ARG A 43 16.36 11.23 20.80
N ALA A 44 15.65 11.67 19.79
CA ALA A 44 14.29 12.16 19.91
C ALA A 44 13.28 10.99 19.91
N GLY A 45 13.24 10.23 20.98
CA GLY A 45 12.33 9.11 21.16
C GLY A 45 10.85 9.48 21.01
N GLN A 46 10.48 10.74 21.32
CA GLN A 46 9.11 11.21 21.24
C GLN A 46 8.54 11.21 19.81
N LYS A 47 9.39 11.42 18.80
CA LYS A 47 8.93 11.41 17.40
C LYS A 47 8.73 9.99 16.84
N LYS A 48 9.17 8.96 17.53
CA LYS A 48 9.05 7.56 17.09
C LYS A 48 7.59 7.09 17.06
N ALA A 49 6.79 7.52 18.01
CA ALA A 49 5.39 7.11 18.11
C ALA A 49 4.54 7.49 16.89
N GLY A 50 4.85 8.60 16.23
CA GLY A 50 4.14 9.05 15.04
C GLY A 50 4.68 8.50 13.71
N MET A 51 5.76 7.69 13.72
CA MET A 51 6.44 7.20 12.52
C MET A 51 6.85 5.73 12.62
N PRO A 52 5.96 4.80 12.91
CA PRO A 52 6.30 3.39 13.16
C PRO A 52 6.95 2.72 11.93
N LEU A 53 6.58 3.13 10.72
CA LEU A 53 7.08 2.53 9.47
C LEU A 53 8.54 2.89 9.13
N MET A 54 9.11 3.90 9.80
CA MET A 54 10.48 4.34 9.55
C MET A 54 11.47 3.83 10.60
N LEU A 55 11.01 3.08 11.57
CA LEU A 55 11.81 2.55 12.66
C LEU A 55 12.28 1.14 12.33
N GLY A 56 13.54 0.90 12.57
CA GLY A 56 14.17 -0.38 12.37
C GLY A 56 15.07 -0.44 11.15
N SER A 57 15.91 -1.45 11.14
CA SER A 57 16.75 -1.79 10.00
C SER A 57 15.93 -2.52 8.96
N LYS A 58 16.05 -2.15 7.69
CA LYS A 58 15.45 -2.89 6.57
C LYS A 58 16.18 -4.22 6.28
N GLY A 59 17.13 -4.60 7.11
CA GLY A 59 17.96 -5.78 6.93
C GLY A 59 18.93 -5.64 5.75
N PHE A 60 19.59 -6.73 5.45
CA PHE A 60 20.45 -6.84 4.27
C PHE A 60 19.57 -7.08 3.05
N VAL A 61 19.54 -6.15 2.12
CA VAL A 61 18.85 -6.30 0.85
C VAL A 61 19.82 -6.91 -0.16
N PRO A 62 19.64 -8.18 -0.56
CA PRO A 62 20.49 -8.79 -1.57
C PRO A 62 20.32 -8.05 -2.90
N ARG A 63 21.42 -7.86 -3.63
CA ARG A 63 21.40 -7.20 -4.96
C ARG A 63 20.81 -8.08 -6.07
N ARG A 64 20.41 -9.31 -5.76
CA ARG A 64 19.74 -10.20 -6.70
C ARG A 64 18.34 -9.68 -7.01
N THR A 65 17.88 -9.91 -8.23
CA THR A 65 16.49 -9.70 -8.60
C THR A 65 15.62 -10.61 -7.73
N VAL A 66 14.84 -10.01 -6.85
CA VAL A 66 13.88 -10.75 -6.03
C VAL A 66 12.56 -10.76 -6.77
N VAL A 67 12.07 -11.94 -7.11
CA VAL A 67 10.72 -12.11 -7.65
C VAL A 67 9.74 -11.77 -6.53
N SER A 68 8.99 -10.70 -6.70
CA SER A 68 7.96 -10.32 -5.74
C SER A 68 6.78 -11.28 -5.84
N VAL A 69 6.44 -11.93 -4.72
CA VAL A 69 5.27 -12.81 -4.64
C VAL A 69 4.09 -11.99 -4.16
N CYS A 70 3.15 -11.70 -5.07
CA CYS A 70 1.86 -11.12 -4.75
C CYS A 70 0.86 -12.26 -4.56
N ALA A 71 0.51 -12.56 -3.31
CA ALA A 71 -0.36 -13.68 -2.99
C ALA A 71 -1.79 -13.21 -2.70
N VAL A 72 -2.77 -14.06 -3.04
CA VAL A 72 -4.18 -13.87 -2.73
C VAL A 72 -4.74 -15.11 -2.05
N ASN A 73 -5.64 -14.96 -1.09
CA ASN A 73 -6.30 -16.04 -0.38
C ASN A 73 -7.62 -16.45 -1.04
N VAL A 74 -8.04 -17.70 -0.84
CA VAL A 74 -9.34 -18.20 -1.33
C VAL A 74 -10.51 -17.38 -0.77
N SER A 75 -10.43 -16.91 0.46
CA SER A 75 -11.46 -16.05 1.08
C SER A 75 -11.68 -14.70 0.39
N TYR A 76 -10.74 -14.26 -0.43
CA TYR A 76 -10.88 -13.03 -1.20
C TYR A 76 -12.02 -13.09 -2.22
N PHE A 77 -12.28 -14.29 -2.77
CA PHE A 77 -13.30 -14.49 -3.81
C PHE A 77 -14.70 -14.65 -3.22
N THR A 78 -15.20 -13.57 -2.63
CA THR A 78 -16.59 -13.47 -2.19
C THR A 78 -17.52 -13.30 -3.40
N PRO A 79 -18.81 -13.73 -3.32
CA PRO A 79 -19.76 -13.53 -4.41
C PRO A 79 -19.84 -12.09 -4.90
N ALA A 80 -19.89 -11.13 -3.98
CA ALA A 80 -19.95 -9.71 -4.28
C ALA A 80 -18.72 -9.21 -5.05
N LEU A 81 -17.53 -9.71 -4.71
CA LEU A 81 -16.30 -9.36 -5.42
C LEU A 81 -16.27 -9.96 -6.82
N VAL A 82 -16.71 -11.21 -6.96
CA VAL A 82 -16.77 -11.90 -8.25
C VAL A 82 -17.71 -11.15 -9.21
N GLU A 83 -18.87 -10.70 -8.76
CA GLU A 83 -19.78 -9.87 -9.55
C GLU A 83 -19.13 -8.56 -9.99
N ARG A 84 -18.38 -7.91 -9.11
CA ARG A 84 -17.62 -6.69 -9.45
C ARG A 84 -16.52 -6.95 -10.49
N LEU A 85 -15.85 -8.08 -10.43
CA LEU A 85 -14.83 -8.45 -11.42
C LEU A 85 -15.46 -8.74 -12.79
N VAL A 86 -16.63 -9.39 -12.82
CA VAL A 86 -17.40 -9.61 -14.06
C VAL A 86 -17.86 -8.28 -14.64
N ALA A 87 -18.39 -7.37 -13.83
CA ALA A 87 -18.79 -6.02 -14.27
C ALA A 87 -17.60 -5.22 -14.82
N ALA A 88 -16.42 -5.38 -14.24
CA ALA A 88 -15.18 -4.76 -14.67
C ALA A 88 -14.51 -5.46 -15.88
N LYS A 89 -15.14 -6.51 -16.46
CA LYS A 89 -14.62 -7.33 -17.57
C LYS A 89 -13.27 -8.00 -17.28
N LYS A 90 -12.96 -8.21 -15.98
CA LYS A 90 -11.76 -8.91 -15.51
C LYS A 90 -12.00 -10.38 -15.18
N ALA A 91 -13.24 -10.82 -15.27
CA ALA A 91 -13.65 -12.21 -15.12
C ALA A 91 -14.71 -12.54 -16.15
N VAL A 92 -14.68 -13.76 -16.63
CA VAL A 92 -15.66 -14.26 -17.64
C VAL A 92 -16.58 -15.26 -16.94
N LYS A 93 -17.89 -14.99 -16.98
CA LYS A 93 -18.89 -15.88 -16.41
C LYS A 93 -19.36 -16.86 -17.48
N GLN A 94 -19.09 -18.15 -17.28
CA GLN A 94 -19.54 -19.25 -18.14
C GLN A 94 -20.57 -20.10 -17.37
N GLY A 95 -21.83 -19.72 -17.47
CA GLY A 95 -22.91 -20.38 -16.71
C GLY A 95 -22.73 -20.22 -15.19
N LYS A 96 -22.47 -21.34 -14.48
CA LYS A 96 -22.23 -21.35 -13.02
C LYS A 96 -20.77 -21.13 -12.64
N VAL A 97 -19.84 -21.30 -13.54
CA VAL A 97 -18.39 -21.18 -13.32
C VAL A 97 -17.92 -19.80 -13.74
N VAL A 98 -17.08 -19.19 -12.92
CA VAL A 98 -16.44 -17.92 -13.25
C VAL A 98 -14.96 -18.14 -13.49
N GLU A 99 -14.49 -17.79 -14.67
CA GLU A 99 -13.10 -17.87 -15.07
C GLU A 99 -12.39 -16.56 -14.75
N ILE A 100 -11.28 -16.64 -14.00
CA ILE A 100 -10.52 -15.47 -13.56
C ILE A 100 -9.03 -15.74 -13.77
N ASP A 101 -8.36 -14.85 -14.48
CA ASP A 101 -6.91 -14.81 -14.57
C ASP A 101 -6.33 -13.94 -13.45
N LEU A 102 -5.62 -14.59 -12.51
CA LEU A 102 -4.98 -13.90 -11.39
C LEU A 102 -3.78 -13.06 -11.81
N GLY A 103 -3.12 -13.45 -12.90
CA GLY A 103 -2.01 -12.70 -13.48
C GLY A 103 -2.44 -11.30 -13.92
N SER A 104 -3.59 -11.19 -14.58
CA SER A 104 -4.17 -9.90 -15.00
C SER A 104 -4.57 -9.01 -13.82
N LEU A 105 -4.84 -9.60 -12.64
CA LEU A 105 -5.12 -8.89 -11.39
C LEU A 105 -3.85 -8.53 -10.61
N GLY A 106 -2.67 -8.97 -11.08
CA GLY A 106 -1.38 -8.72 -10.42
C GLY A 106 -1.04 -9.72 -9.31
N TYR A 107 -1.76 -10.84 -9.22
CA TYR A 107 -1.47 -11.91 -8.27
C TYR A 107 -0.79 -13.09 -8.96
N ASN A 108 0.31 -13.57 -8.38
CA ASN A 108 1.07 -14.68 -8.91
C ASN A 108 1.00 -15.95 -8.03
N LYS A 109 0.39 -15.87 -6.84
CA LYS A 109 0.25 -17.03 -5.96
C LYS A 109 -1.12 -17.09 -5.29
N LEU A 110 -1.73 -18.29 -5.30
CA LEU A 110 -2.98 -18.58 -4.60
C LEU A 110 -2.71 -19.31 -3.28
N LEU A 111 -3.26 -18.79 -2.18
CA LEU A 111 -3.15 -19.36 -0.85
C LEU A 111 -4.50 -19.87 -0.34
N GLY A 112 -4.46 -20.95 0.48
CA GLY A 112 -5.63 -21.68 0.92
C GLY A 112 -6.34 -21.14 2.16
N THR A 113 -6.08 -19.90 2.61
CA THR A 113 -6.77 -19.36 3.78
C THR A 113 -8.22 -19.02 3.45
N GLY A 114 -9.13 -19.45 4.33
CA GLY A 114 -10.58 -19.24 4.17
C GLY A 114 -11.27 -20.28 3.30
N SER A 115 -12.47 -19.96 2.84
CA SER A 115 -13.29 -20.78 1.95
C SER A 115 -14.02 -19.89 0.95
N THR A 116 -14.48 -20.47 -0.14
CA THR A 116 -15.37 -19.84 -1.12
C THR A 116 -16.55 -20.73 -1.41
N SER A 117 -17.70 -20.14 -1.71
CA SER A 117 -18.92 -20.83 -2.14
C SER A 117 -19.16 -20.72 -3.64
N VAL A 118 -18.28 -20.01 -4.37
CA VAL A 118 -18.43 -19.77 -5.79
C VAL A 118 -17.60 -20.80 -6.57
N MET A 119 -18.16 -21.33 -7.64
CA MET A 119 -17.43 -22.19 -8.57
C MET A 119 -16.48 -21.35 -9.41
N LEU A 120 -15.19 -21.49 -9.16
CA LEU A 120 -14.16 -20.66 -9.80
C LEU A 120 -13.22 -21.52 -10.64
N LYS A 121 -12.91 -21.04 -11.83
CA LYS A 121 -11.79 -21.53 -12.63
C LYS A 121 -10.70 -20.46 -12.60
N LEU A 122 -9.63 -20.75 -11.88
CA LEU A 122 -8.56 -19.79 -11.61
C LEU A 122 -7.31 -20.14 -12.41
N GLN A 123 -6.76 -19.17 -13.13
CA GLN A 123 -5.45 -19.28 -13.78
C GLN A 123 -4.42 -18.54 -12.94
N VAL A 124 -3.33 -19.20 -12.55
CA VAL A 124 -2.32 -18.66 -11.65
C VAL A 124 -0.95 -19.27 -11.90
N ALA A 125 0.13 -18.52 -11.63
CA ALA A 125 1.49 -19.04 -11.78
C ALA A 125 1.86 -20.08 -10.71
N SER A 126 1.32 -19.99 -9.48
CA SER A 126 1.55 -20.97 -8.43
C SER A 126 0.38 -21.03 -7.45
N ALA A 127 0.08 -22.23 -6.92
CA ALA A 127 -0.97 -22.41 -5.93
C ALA A 127 -0.49 -23.33 -4.79
N SER A 128 -0.96 -23.09 -3.57
CA SER A 128 -0.72 -23.99 -2.46
C SER A 128 -1.63 -25.24 -2.55
N PRO A 129 -1.19 -26.44 -2.07
CA PRO A 129 -2.01 -27.64 -2.17
C PRO A 129 -3.38 -27.48 -1.50
N GLY A 130 -3.43 -26.89 -0.31
CA GLY A 130 -4.70 -26.64 0.37
C GLY A 130 -5.62 -25.62 -0.32
N ALA A 131 -5.09 -24.75 -1.20
CA ALA A 131 -5.93 -23.90 -2.04
C ALA A 131 -6.60 -24.68 -3.15
N ILE A 132 -5.82 -25.56 -3.80
CA ILE A 132 -6.32 -26.43 -4.88
C ILE A 132 -7.45 -27.35 -4.36
N GLU A 133 -7.25 -27.96 -3.19
CA GLU A 133 -8.26 -28.82 -2.56
C GLU A 133 -9.56 -28.07 -2.27
N LYS A 134 -9.46 -26.86 -1.72
CA LYS A 134 -10.63 -26.03 -1.38
C LYS A 134 -11.41 -25.55 -2.60
N ILE A 135 -10.71 -25.16 -3.66
CA ILE A 135 -11.37 -24.78 -4.92
C ILE A 135 -12.03 -25.98 -5.57
N LYS A 136 -11.38 -27.16 -5.59
CA LYS A 136 -12.00 -28.40 -6.07
C LYS A 136 -13.22 -28.79 -5.25
N ALA A 137 -13.15 -28.69 -3.92
CA ALA A 137 -14.29 -28.96 -3.03
C ALA A 137 -15.48 -28.02 -3.29
N ALA A 138 -15.22 -26.77 -3.73
CA ALA A 138 -16.25 -25.81 -4.16
C ALA A 138 -16.75 -26.05 -5.60
N GLY A 139 -16.29 -27.11 -6.28
CA GLY A 139 -16.67 -27.43 -7.67
C GLY A 139 -15.92 -26.60 -8.73
N GLY A 140 -14.81 -25.98 -8.35
CA GLY A 140 -13.97 -25.20 -9.26
C GLY A 140 -12.71 -25.93 -9.71
N GLU A 141 -11.90 -25.25 -10.50
CA GLU A 141 -10.64 -25.74 -11.06
C GLU A 141 -9.52 -24.72 -10.91
N VAL A 142 -8.29 -25.17 -10.72
CA VAL A 142 -7.10 -24.31 -10.69
C VAL A 142 -6.15 -24.75 -11.80
N VAL A 143 -5.89 -23.87 -12.75
CA VAL A 143 -4.93 -24.06 -13.84
C VAL A 143 -3.64 -23.31 -13.48
N ILE A 144 -2.55 -24.06 -13.39
CA ILE A 144 -1.23 -23.49 -13.12
C ILE A 144 -0.57 -23.20 -14.47
N LEU A 145 -0.26 -21.92 -14.68
CA LEU A 145 0.51 -21.46 -15.84
C LEU A 145 1.99 -21.63 -15.53
N ALA A 146 2.67 -22.50 -16.27
CA ALA A 146 4.11 -22.76 -16.13
C ALA A 146 4.94 -21.61 -16.76
#